data_a19cd1ee909cdec93107b76e65be6e8a
#
_entry.id   a19cd1ee909cdec93107b76e65be6e8a
#
_cell.length_a   1.000
_cell.length_b   1.000
_cell.length_c   1.000
_cell.angle_alpha   90.00
_cell.angle_beta   90.00
_cell.angle_gamma   90.00
#
_symmetry.space_group_name_H-M   'P 1'
#
loop_
_entity.id
_entity.type
_entity.pdbx_description
1 polymer ?
#
loop_
_entity_poly.entity_id
_entity_poly.type
_entity_poly.pdbx_seq_one_letter_code
_entity_poly.pdbx_strand_id
1 'polypeptide(L)'
;MEVDGGLYMKKFLLCTLLFAALTPLFAKSYSIGDIGPGGGIVFYKSAEGFEVDDGMGDVQVCHYLEVSPEDLGATTWIPSEASFLEDLDNIYGIGAGKANTFLIANAGLCPEDLTKENCAAYVCSIYSTKTTSPGDWYLPSSDELKLVFKNLTLEQLKVTSKDFYWSSSEEGEGSAWARKNKTSTIDSKNSIYLVRAIHAF
;
A
#
# COMPACT_ATOMS: atom_id res chain seq x y z
N MET A 1 -31.47 -72.15 -45.36
CA MET A 1 -30.25 -71.26 -45.49
C MET A 1 -30.63 -69.97 -44.84
N GLU A 2 -30.28 -69.89 -43.56
CA GLU A 2 -30.60 -68.80 -42.65
C GLU A 2 -29.68 -67.63 -42.97
N VAL A 3 -30.21 -66.43 -42.97
CA VAL A 3 -29.41 -65.15 -42.97
C VAL A 3 -29.81 -64.33 -41.75
N ASP A 4 -28.89 -64.33 -40.85
CA ASP A 4 -28.97 -63.69 -39.56
C ASP A 4 -28.91 -62.16 -39.72
N GLY A 5 -29.93 -61.45 -39.22
CA GLY A 5 -30.11 -60.05 -39.29
C GLY A 5 -29.57 -59.33 -38.02
N GLY A 6 -28.29 -59.03 -38.00
CA GLY A 6 -27.66 -58.31 -36.88
C GLY A 6 -28.25 -56.94 -36.65
N LEU A 7 -28.82 -56.74 -35.46
CA LEU A 7 -29.41 -55.52 -34.98
C LEU A 7 -28.30 -54.55 -34.51
N TYR A 8 -27.96 -53.53 -35.32
CA TYR A 8 -27.06 -52.49 -34.94
C TYR A 8 -27.73 -51.45 -33.98
N MET A 9 -27.53 -51.66 -32.72
CA MET A 9 -27.88 -50.65 -31.70
C MET A 9 -26.92 -49.43 -31.79
N LYS A 10 -27.39 -48.32 -32.39
CA LYS A 10 -26.70 -47.02 -32.35
C LYS A 10 -26.73 -46.47 -30.91
N LYS A 11 -25.59 -46.52 -30.23
CA LYS A 11 -25.39 -45.79 -28.97
C LYS A 11 -25.35 -44.30 -29.28
N PHE A 12 -26.43 -43.58 -28.98
CA PHE A 12 -26.42 -42.12 -28.91
C PHE A 12 -25.65 -41.69 -27.66
N LEU A 13 -24.43 -41.19 -27.85
CA LEU A 13 -23.66 -40.55 -26.80
C LEU A 13 -24.23 -39.14 -26.61
N LEU A 14 -25.04 -38.96 -25.59
CA LEU A 14 -25.58 -37.67 -25.19
C LEU A 14 -24.44 -36.84 -24.51
N CYS A 15 -23.79 -36.01 -25.30
CA CYS A 15 -22.79 -35.06 -24.82
C CYS A 15 -23.52 -33.90 -24.15
N THR A 16 -23.75 -33.98 -22.83
CA THR A 16 -24.23 -32.84 -22.05
C THR A 16 -23.11 -31.84 -21.92
N LEU A 17 -23.14 -30.77 -22.75
CA LEU A 17 -22.34 -29.58 -22.59
C LEU A 17 -22.76 -28.88 -21.28
N LEU A 18 -21.94 -29.06 -20.25
CA LEU A 18 -22.05 -28.32 -19.01
C LEU A 18 -21.60 -26.89 -19.31
N PHE A 19 -22.53 -26.01 -19.63
CA PHE A 19 -22.30 -24.56 -19.67
C PHE A 19 -22.06 -24.11 -18.22
N ALA A 20 -20.80 -24.11 -17.78
CA ALA A 20 -20.41 -23.40 -16.59
C ALA A 20 -20.67 -21.89 -16.88
N ALA A 21 -21.75 -21.36 -16.31
CA ALA A 21 -22.01 -19.97 -16.33
C ALA A 21 -20.81 -19.27 -15.61
N LEU A 22 -19.90 -18.68 -16.39
CA LEU A 22 -18.93 -17.73 -15.87
C LEU A 22 -19.76 -16.55 -15.35
N THR A 23 -20.12 -16.57 -14.08
CA THR A 23 -20.57 -15.35 -13.41
C THR A 23 -19.40 -14.39 -13.44
N PRO A 24 -19.53 -13.20 -14.06
CA PRO A 24 -18.46 -12.20 -13.98
C PRO A 24 -18.22 -11.92 -12.50
N LEU A 25 -17.02 -12.23 -12.05
CA LEU A 25 -16.55 -11.83 -10.73
C LEU A 25 -16.42 -10.30 -10.78
N PHE A 26 -17.50 -9.59 -10.45
CA PHE A 26 -17.43 -8.15 -10.32
C PHE A 26 -16.45 -7.86 -9.20
N ALA A 27 -15.27 -7.34 -9.56
CA ALA A 27 -14.32 -6.83 -8.58
C ALA A 27 -15.06 -5.79 -7.73
N LYS A 28 -14.97 -5.94 -6.42
CA LYS A 28 -15.61 -5.02 -5.48
C LYS A 28 -15.07 -3.61 -5.73
N SER A 29 -15.95 -2.66 -6.02
CA SER A 29 -15.55 -1.26 -6.14
C SER A 29 -15.68 -0.55 -4.79
N TYR A 30 -14.74 0.37 -4.54
CA TYR A 30 -14.71 1.14 -3.30
C TYR A 30 -14.89 2.62 -3.59
N SER A 31 -15.49 3.33 -2.63
CA SER A 31 -15.58 4.79 -2.58
C SER A 31 -14.63 5.34 -1.52
N ILE A 32 -14.27 6.62 -1.66
CA ILE A 32 -13.48 7.31 -0.62
C ILE A 32 -14.26 7.29 0.70
N GLY A 33 -13.60 6.85 1.77
CA GLY A 33 -14.17 6.67 3.10
C GLY A 33 -14.67 5.25 3.41
N ASP A 34 -14.76 4.36 2.41
CA ASP A 34 -15.08 2.96 2.65
C ASP A 34 -13.93 2.25 3.38
N ILE A 35 -14.26 1.13 4.03
CA ILE A 35 -13.25 0.23 4.57
C ILE A 35 -12.76 -0.69 3.46
N GLY A 36 -11.47 -0.63 3.20
CA GLY A 36 -10.78 -1.44 2.20
C GLY A 36 -10.50 -2.88 2.66
N PRO A 37 -9.89 -3.71 1.81
CA PRO A 37 -9.64 -5.12 2.09
C PRO A 37 -8.60 -5.34 3.20
N GLY A 38 -7.67 -4.41 3.40
CA GLY A 38 -6.70 -4.44 4.49
C GLY A 38 -7.26 -3.94 5.82
N GLY A 39 -8.50 -3.44 5.84
CA GLY A 39 -9.15 -2.90 7.03
C GLY A 39 -8.89 -1.40 7.27
N GLY A 40 -8.20 -0.75 6.34
CA GLY A 40 -7.97 0.69 6.34
C GLY A 40 -9.12 1.49 5.74
N ILE A 41 -8.97 2.80 5.71
CA ILE A 41 -9.94 3.73 5.11
C ILE A 41 -9.46 4.08 3.70
N VAL A 42 -10.26 3.80 2.68
CA VAL A 42 -9.93 4.13 1.28
C VAL A 42 -9.87 5.65 1.12
N PHE A 43 -8.74 6.16 0.66
CA PHE A 43 -8.54 7.60 0.45
C PHE A 43 -8.20 7.98 -0.99
N TYR A 44 -7.86 7.02 -1.83
CA TYR A 44 -7.56 7.27 -3.24
C TYR A 44 -8.09 6.13 -4.12
N LYS A 45 -8.51 6.50 -5.34
CA LYS A 45 -8.90 5.55 -6.39
C LYS A 45 -8.51 6.08 -7.76
N SER A 46 -8.08 5.16 -8.63
CA SER A 46 -7.78 5.39 -10.05
C SER A 46 -8.49 4.36 -10.90
N ALA A 47 -9.26 4.82 -11.89
CA ALA A 47 -9.91 3.91 -12.84
C ALA A 47 -8.89 3.24 -13.77
N GLU A 48 -7.83 3.97 -14.13
CA GLU A 48 -6.75 3.50 -15.02
C GLU A 48 -5.70 2.67 -14.27
N GLY A 49 -5.70 2.76 -12.93
CA GLY A 49 -4.66 2.18 -12.10
C GLY A 49 -3.45 3.09 -11.93
N PHE A 50 -2.51 2.66 -11.14
CA PHE A 50 -1.19 3.24 -10.92
C PHE A 50 -0.20 2.15 -10.54
N GLU A 51 1.04 2.31 -10.94
CA GLU A 51 2.11 1.37 -10.64
C GLU A 51 2.61 1.55 -9.21
N VAL A 52 2.87 0.43 -8.55
CA VAL A 52 3.48 0.33 -7.22
C VAL A 52 4.66 -0.62 -7.32
N ASP A 53 5.86 -0.08 -7.18
CA ASP A 53 7.10 -0.82 -7.10
C ASP A 53 7.36 -1.25 -5.65
N ASP A 54 7.73 -2.51 -5.43
CA ASP A 54 8.03 -3.05 -4.09
C ASP A 54 9.45 -2.73 -3.59
N GLY A 55 10.28 -2.10 -4.42
CA GLY A 55 11.70 -1.82 -4.14
C GLY A 55 12.65 -3.00 -4.42
N MET A 56 12.11 -4.13 -4.88
CA MET A 56 12.87 -5.33 -5.29
C MET A 56 12.78 -5.58 -6.80
N GLY A 57 12.02 -4.76 -7.51
CA GLY A 57 11.83 -4.80 -8.96
C GLY A 57 10.54 -5.50 -9.40
N ASP A 58 9.65 -5.84 -8.48
CA ASP A 58 8.28 -6.28 -8.83
C ASP A 58 7.34 -5.07 -8.83
N VAL A 59 6.65 -4.87 -9.95
CA VAL A 59 5.75 -3.74 -10.18
C VAL A 59 4.32 -4.26 -10.34
N GLN A 60 3.42 -3.77 -9.50
CA GLN A 60 2.01 -4.11 -9.54
C GLN A 60 1.16 -2.91 -9.95
N VAL A 61 0.11 -3.13 -10.74
CA VAL A 61 -0.91 -2.12 -11.03
C VAL A 61 -2.01 -2.22 -9.98
N CYS A 62 -2.15 -1.17 -9.18
CA CYS A 62 -3.17 -1.03 -8.14
C CYS A 62 -4.20 0.03 -8.54
N HIS A 63 -5.39 -0.04 -7.98
CA HIS A 63 -6.48 0.91 -8.27
C HIS A 63 -6.91 1.73 -7.07
N TYR A 64 -6.53 1.33 -5.87
CA TYR A 64 -6.95 1.95 -4.61
C TYR A 64 -5.80 2.09 -3.63
N LEU A 65 -5.88 3.14 -2.79
CA LEU A 65 -5.06 3.25 -1.58
C LEU A 65 -5.98 3.37 -0.37
N GLU A 66 -5.67 2.63 0.67
CA GLU A 66 -6.27 2.73 1.98
C GLU A 66 -5.23 3.13 3.04
N VAL A 67 -5.65 3.88 4.05
CA VAL A 67 -4.80 4.33 5.17
C VAL A 67 -5.16 3.56 6.43
N SER A 68 -4.18 3.22 7.25
CA SER A 68 -4.40 2.53 8.53
C SER A 68 -5.43 3.26 9.39
N PRO A 69 -6.32 2.54 10.10
CA PRO A 69 -7.40 3.15 10.88
C PRO A 69 -6.90 3.94 12.09
N GLU A 70 -5.64 3.69 12.50
CA GLU A 70 -5.02 4.29 13.67
C GLU A 70 -3.58 4.71 13.35
N ASP A 71 -3.05 5.64 14.15
CA ASP A 71 -1.64 6.01 14.12
C ASP A 71 -0.79 4.87 14.71
N LEU A 72 0.38 4.63 14.13
CA LEU A 72 1.30 3.55 14.55
C LEU A 72 2.31 4.01 15.60
N GLY A 73 2.09 5.19 16.15
CA GLY A 73 2.97 5.84 17.12
C GLY A 73 3.70 7.04 16.55
N ALA A 74 4.59 7.64 17.35
CA ALA A 74 5.44 8.74 16.97
C ALA A 74 6.90 8.32 17.04
N THR A 75 7.68 8.61 15.99
CA THR A 75 9.07 8.19 15.89
C THR A 75 9.88 9.18 15.03
N THR A 76 11.19 9.00 14.98
CA THR A 76 12.05 9.68 14.02
C THR A 76 11.84 9.10 12.61
N TRP A 77 12.20 9.86 11.58
CA TRP A 77 12.18 9.34 10.20
C TRP A 77 13.18 8.20 10.06
N ILE A 78 14.42 8.45 10.40
CA ILE A 78 15.48 7.48 10.69
C ILE A 78 16.56 8.19 11.52
N PRO A 79 17.21 7.52 12.49
CA PRO A 79 18.25 8.14 13.30
C PRO A 79 19.59 8.18 12.53
N SER A 80 19.62 8.85 11.39
CA SER A 80 20.81 9.00 10.53
C SER A 80 20.72 10.26 9.69
N GLU A 81 21.87 10.86 9.39
CA GLU A 81 22.01 11.98 8.47
C GLU A 81 22.39 11.53 7.04
N ALA A 82 22.33 10.23 6.74
CA ALA A 82 22.62 9.72 5.41
C ALA A 82 21.43 9.89 4.45
N SER A 83 21.69 10.03 3.17
CA SER A 83 20.72 9.95 2.08
C SER A 83 20.55 8.50 1.62
N PHE A 84 19.32 8.14 1.26
CA PHE A 84 18.97 6.76 0.91
C PHE A 84 18.31 6.63 -0.46
N LEU A 85 17.70 7.71 -0.94
CA LEU A 85 16.79 7.68 -2.08
C LEU A 85 17.32 8.48 -3.27
N GLU A 86 18.60 8.86 -3.26
CA GLU A 86 19.21 9.72 -4.30
C GLU A 86 19.12 9.14 -5.70
N ASP A 87 19.12 7.80 -5.81
CA ASP A 87 19.13 7.10 -7.10
C ASP A 87 17.71 6.76 -7.60
N LEU A 88 16.65 7.17 -6.90
CA LEU A 88 15.28 6.91 -7.32
C LEU A 88 14.73 8.03 -8.19
N ASP A 89 14.22 7.69 -9.35
CA ASP A 89 13.59 8.63 -10.32
C ASP A 89 12.34 9.31 -9.76
N ASN A 90 11.60 8.61 -8.89
CA ASN A 90 10.36 9.12 -8.31
C ASN A 90 10.22 8.70 -6.85
N ILE A 91 10.48 9.63 -5.93
CA ILE A 91 10.33 9.43 -4.49
C ILE A 91 9.11 10.15 -3.90
N TYR A 92 8.40 10.93 -4.70
CA TYR A 92 7.32 11.81 -4.23
C TYR A 92 5.93 11.33 -4.65
N GLY A 93 5.81 10.69 -5.79
CA GLY A 93 4.56 10.40 -6.49
C GLY A 93 3.71 9.28 -5.87
N ILE A 94 2.52 9.09 -6.45
CA ILE A 94 1.63 7.98 -6.11
C ILE A 94 2.30 6.67 -6.54
N GLY A 95 2.31 5.66 -5.66
CA GLY A 95 2.97 4.37 -5.86
C GLY A 95 4.42 4.33 -5.39
N ALA A 96 5.06 5.48 -5.13
CA ALA A 96 6.46 5.54 -4.71
C ALA A 96 6.69 5.12 -3.25
N GLY A 97 5.69 5.24 -2.40
CA GLY A 97 5.85 5.03 -0.96
C GLY A 97 6.35 3.64 -0.58
N LYS A 98 5.98 2.59 -1.34
CA LYS A 98 6.35 1.21 -1.05
C LYS A 98 7.84 0.97 -1.29
N ALA A 99 8.37 1.36 -2.46
CA ALA A 99 9.80 1.27 -2.77
C ALA A 99 10.65 2.11 -1.82
N ASN A 100 10.24 3.36 -1.55
CA ASN A 100 10.91 4.21 -0.56
C ASN A 100 10.99 3.51 0.80
N THR A 101 9.86 2.97 1.28
CA THR A 101 9.79 2.27 2.57
C THR A 101 10.73 1.08 2.61
N PHE A 102 10.75 0.26 1.56
CA PHE A 102 11.64 -0.90 1.45
C PHE A 102 13.11 -0.47 1.56
N LEU A 103 13.53 0.52 0.79
CA LEU A 103 14.91 0.99 0.78
C LEU A 103 15.32 1.56 2.14
N ILE A 104 14.50 2.42 2.74
CA ILE A 104 14.78 3.02 4.05
C ILE A 104 14.86 1.94 5.13
N ALA A 105 13.90 1.02 5.18
CA ALA A 105 13.84 -0.01 6.20
C ALA A 105 14.97 -1.05 6.10
N ASN A 106 15.49 -1.29 4.88
CA ASN A 106 16.52 -2.30 4.60
C ASN A 106 17.92 -1.71 4.40
N ALA A 107 18.10 -0.40 4.42
CA ALA A 107 19.38 0.26 4.21
C ALA A 107 20.48 -0.06 5.26
N GLY A 108 20.20 -0.96 6.22
CA GLY A 108 21.11 -1.32 7.29
C GLY A 108 21.34 -0.23 8.33
N LEU A 109 20.57 0.83 8.24
CA LEU A 109 20.69 2.05 9.02
C LEU A 109 19.53 2.23 10.01
N CYS A 110 18.56 1.31 9.99
CA CYS A 110 17.82 0.98 11.21
C CYS A 110 18.72 0.04 12.01
N PRO A 111 19.61 0.54 12.90
CA PRO A 111 20.59 -0.30 13.56
C PRO A 111 19.86 -1.39 14.35
N GLU A 112 20.38 -2.62 14.31
CA GLU A 112 19.84 -3.72 15.11
C GLU A 112 19.85 -3.42 16.63
N ASP A 113 20.69 -2.47 17.04
CA ASP A 113 20.89 -2.06 18.44
C ASP A 113 20.08 -0.81 18.87
N LEU A 114 19.63 0.03 17.93
CA LEU A 114 18.67 1.08 18.23
C LEU A 114 17.32 0.51 17.87
N THR A 115 16.45 0.39 18.85
CA THR A 115 15.11 -0.15 18.70
C THR A 115 14.55 0.24 17.34
N LYS A 116 14.34 -0.75 16.44
CA LYS A 116 13.78 -0.55 15.08
C LYS A 116 12.50 0.28 15.09
N GLU A 117 11.92 0.47 16.27
CA GLU A 117 10.82 1.36 16.60
C GLU A 117 11.08 2.85 16.33
N ASN A 118 12.36 3.25 16.15
CA ASN A 118 12.74 4.63 15.86
C ASN A 118 12.91 4.92 14.35
N CYS A 119 12.31 4.13 13.48
CA CYS A 119 12.32 4.33 12.03
C CYS A 119 10.89 4.29 11.48
N ALA A 120 10.41 5.40 10.95
CA ALA A 120 9.04 5.52 10.44
C ALA A 120 8.72 4.49 9.35
N ALA A 121 9.65 4.25 8.41
CA ALA A 121 9.48 3.28 7.35
C ALA A 121 9.41 1.84 7.91
N TYR A 122 10.28 1.50 8.87
CA TYR A 122 10.28 0.18 9.48
C TYR A 122 8.98 -0.11 10.24
N VAL A 123 8.49 0.86 11.02
CA VAL A 123 7.21 0.73 11.74
C VAL A 123 6.06 0.42 10.79
N CYS A 124 6.02 1.07 9.61
CA CYS A 124 5.02 0.78 8.59
C CYS A 124 5.22 -0.61 7.94
N SER A 125 6.47 -1.00 7.66
CA SER A 125 6.76 -2.26 6.95
C SER A 125 6.41 -3.51 7.77
N ILE A 126 6.44 -3.44 9.08
CA ILE A 126 6.06 -4.57 9.96
C ILE A 126 4.59 -4.56 10.36
N TYR A 127 3.87 -3.46 10.07
CA TYR A 127 2.45 -3.38 10.39
C TYR A 127 1.66 -4.38 9.54
N SER A 128 0.67 -5.01 10.16
CA SER A 128 -0.24 -5.94 9.51
C SER A 128 -1.61 -5.95 10.20
N THR A 129 -2.59 -6.46 9.52
CA THR A 129 -3.95 -6.64 10.02
C THR A 129 -4.34 -8.12 9.93
N LYS A 130 -5.60 -8.45 10.17
CA LYS A 130 -6.08 -9.83 10.02
C LYS A 130 -6.07 -10.32 8.57
N THR A 131 -6.03 -9.40 7.60
CA THR A 131 -6.15 -9.68 6.16
C THR A 131 -4.92 -9.29 5.36
N THR A 132 -3.89 -8.75 6.02
CA THR A 132 -2.63 -8.32 5.41
C THR A 132 -1.45 -8.88 6.18
N SER A 133 -0.29 -8.92 5.52
CA SER A 133 0.98 -9.38 6.07
C SER A 133 1.97 -8.21 6.26
N PRO A 134 3.05 -8.39 7.06
CA PRO A 134 4.18 -7.47 7.02
C PRO A 134 4.69 -7.28 5.59
N GLY A 135 4.97 -6.04 5.20
CA GLY A 135 5.36 -5.66 3.84
C GLY A 135 4.22 -5.22 2.93
N ASP A 136 2.94 -5.51 3.28
CA ASP A 136 1.80 -5.00 2.52
C ASP A 136 1.55 -3.52 2.78
N TRP A 137 1.81 -3.08 4.01
CA TRP A 137 1.69 -1.68 4.43
C TRP A 137 3.03 -0.97 4.37
N TYR A 138 2.99 0.32 4.04
CA TYR A 138 4.19 1.12 3.87
C TYR A 138 3.97 2.60 4.26
N LEU A 139 5.05 3.32 4.49
CA LEU A 139 5.03 4.75 4.77
C LEU A 139 4.68 5.52 3.49
N PRO A 140 3.62 6.33 3.47
CA PRO A 140 3.20 7.03 2.26
C PRO A 140 4.28 7.98 1.73
N SER A 141 4.40 8.12 0.42
CA SER A 141 5.14 9.22 -0.20
C SER A 141 4.50 10.57 0.17
N SER A 142 5.18 11.69 -0.14
CA SER A 142 4.65 13.02 0.16
C SER A 142 3.34 13.32 -0.56
N ASP A 143 3.19 12.86 -1.81
CA ASP A 143 1.95 13.04 -2.57
C ASP A 143 0.84 12.09 -2.10
N GLU A 144 1.16 10.86 -1.73
CA GLU A 144 0.18 9.94 -1.13
C GLU A 144 -0.33 10.47 0.21
N LEU A 145 0.58 10.95 1.08
CA LEU A 145 0.21 11.56 2.36
C LEU A 145 -0.65 12.82 2.17
N LYS A 146 -0.36 13.62 1.14
CA LYS A 146 -1.17 14.77 0.75
C LYS A 146 -2.60 14.36 0.36
N LEU A 147 -2.76 13.23 -0.36
CA LEU A 147 -4.06 12.71 -0.73
C LEU A 147 -4.85 12.20 0.47
N VAL A 148 -4.22 11.59 1.48
CA VAL A 148 -4.89 11.22 2.74
C VAL A 148 -5.60 12.44 3.33
N PHE A 149 -4.87 13.54 3.58
CA PHE A 149 -5.44 14.76 4.20
C PHE A 149 -6.27 15.63 3.24
N LYS A 150 -6.25 15.38 1.95
CA LYS A 150 -7.12 16.04 0.97
C LYS A 150 -8.49 15.39 0.90
N ASN A 151 -8.53 14.05 0.94
CA ASN A 151 -9.70 13.26 0.62
C ASN A 151 -10.44 12.72 1.86
N LEU A 152 -9.78 12.69 3.02
CA LEU A 152 -10.39 12.30 4.29
C LEU A 152 -10.44 13.49 5.26
N THR A 153 -11.47 13.52 6.10
CA THR A 153 -11.59 14.50 7.18
C THR A 153 -10.74 14.11 8.38
N LEU A 154 -10.38 15.09 9.21
CA LEU A 154 -9.66 14.83 10.48
C LEU A 154 -10.46 13.93 11.43
N GLU A 155 -11.80 13.99 11.37
CA GLU A 155 -12.70 13.13 12.13
C GLU A 155 -12.61 11.67 11.67
N GLN A 156 -12.65 11.40 10.35
CA GLN A 156 -12.45 10.06 9.79
C GLN A 156 -11.09 9.47 10.17
N LEU A 157 -10.06 10.31 10.16
CA LEU A 157 -8.71 9.93 10.56
C LEU A 157 -8.53 9.85 12.09
N LYS A 158 -9.45 10.41 12.89
CA LYS A 158 -9.35 10.55 14.35
C LYS A 158 -8.09 11.30 14.81
N VAL A 159 -7.72 12.34 14.08
CA VAL A 159 -6.48 13.11 14.31
C VAL A 159 -6.78 14.59 14.53
N THR A 160 -5.80 15.34 15.02
CA THR A 160 -5.91 16.80 15.21
C THR A 160 -5.23 17.56 14.08
N SER A 161 -5.58 18.85 13.95
CA SER A 161 -4.92 19.74 12.97
C SER A 161 -3.50 20.15 13.36
N LYS A 162 -3.01 19.71 14.53
CA LYS A 162 -1.68 20.07 15.07
C LYS A 162 -0.64 18.97 14.82
N ASP A 163 -1.09 17.74 14.54
CA ASP A 163 -0.25 16.59 14.43
C ASP A 163 0.52 16.59 13.12
N PHE A 164 1.82 16.35 13.18
CA PHE A 164 2.69 16.14 12.03
C PHE A 164 2.85 14.64 11.76
N TYR A 165 2.88 14.29 10.49
CA TYR A 165 3.05 12.93 10.00
C TYR A 165 4.24 12.86 9.05
N TRP A 166 5.08 11.85 9.20
CA TRP A 166 6.14 11.55 8.27
C TRP A 166 5.59 11.04 6.93
N SER A 167 6.25 11.44 5.85
CA SER A 167 6.18 10.72 4.57
C SER A 167 7.49 9.95 4.35
N SER A 168 7.50 9.05 3.37
CA SER A 168 8.71 8.33 2.96
C SER A 168 9.61 9.14 2.02
N SER A 169 9.19 10.33 1.60
CA SER A 169 9.95 11.17 0.69
C SER A 169 11.07 11.92 1.42
N GLU A 170 12.29 11.63 1.01
CA GLU A 170 13.50 12.28 1.52
C GLU A 170 13.71 13.65 0.88
N GLU A 171 14.43 14.53 1.59
CA GLU A 171 14.88 15.83 1.06
C GLU A 171 16.34 16.05 1.48
N GLY A 172 17.24 15.29 0.85
CA GLY A 172 18.66 15.29 1.14
C GLY A 172 19.06 14.58 2.45
N GLU A 173 20.31 14.69 2.82
CA GLU A 173 20.93 13.87 3.88
C GLU A 173 20.26 13.99 5.25
N GLY A 174 19.93 15.19 5.69
CA GLY A 174 19.44 15.43 7.05
C GLY A 174 17.93 15.66 7.17
N SER A 175 17.17 15.65 6.08
CA SER A 175 15.78 16.12 6.06
C SER A 175 14.85 15.20 5.30
N ALA A 176 13.57 15.23 5.66
CA ALA A 176 12.50 14.50 4.96
C ALA A 176 11.20 15.32 4.97
N TRP A 177 10.30 14.95 4.06
CA TRP A 177 8.99 15.56 3.97
C TRP A 177 8.06 15.06 5.06
N ALA A 178 7.42 16.00 5.74
CA ALA A 178 6.36 15.77 6.69
C ALA A 178 5.12 16.59 6.33
N ARG A 179 3.98 16.21 6.91
CA ARG A 179 2.72 16.90 6.67
C ARG A 179 1.93 17.10 7.95
N LYS A 180 1.33 18.27 8.05
CA LYS A 180 0.34 18.63 9.06
C LYS A 180 -0.93 19.10 8.37
N ASN A 181 -2.01 18.32 8.41
CA ASN A 181 -3.26 18.64 7.75
C ASN A 181 -3.03 19.06 6.27
N LYS A 182 -3.25 20.32 5.93
CA LYS A 182 -3.12 20.83 4.54
C LYS A 182 -1.72 21.37 4.21
N THR A 183 -0.79 21.39 5.15
CA THR A 183 0.55 22.00 5.00
C THR A 183 1.61 20.92 5.00
N SER A 184 2.41 20.86 3.93
CA SER A 184 3.64 20.08 3.88
C SER A 184 4.82 20.92 4.39
N THR A 185 5.78 20.27 5.00
CA THR A 185 7.03 20.87 5.48
C THR A 185 8.18 19.91 5.27
N ILE A 186 9.38 20.46 5.22
CA ILE A 186 10.63 19.70 5.29
C ILE A 186 11.15 19.87 6.71
N ASP A 187 11.57 18.79 7.34
CA ASP A 187 12.10 18.84 8.70
C ASP A 187 13.22 17.82 8.90
N SER A 188 13.98 18.01 9.98
CA SER A 188 15.07 17.11 10.35
C SER A 188 14.57 15.68 10.56
N LYS A 189 15.28 14.70 10.01
CA LYS A 189 14.99 13.26 10.18
C LYS A 189 14.97 12.84 11.65
N ASN A 190 15.61 13.60 12.54
CA ASN A 190 15.60 13.38 14.00
C ASN A 190 14.36 13.95 14.71
N SER A 191 13.48 14.68 14.01
CA SER A 191 12.21 15.14 14.59
C SER A 191 11.31 13.96 14.88
N ILE A 192 10.48 14.05 15.92
CA ILE A 192 9.54 13.00 16.31
C ILE A 192 8.14 13.37 15.80
N TYR A 193 7.64 12.63 14.81
CA TYR A 193 6.33 12.81 14.23
C TYR A 193 5.54 11.50 14.20
N LEU A 194 4.24 11.63 14.07
CA LEU A 194 3.33 10.49 13.94
C LEU A 194 3.58 9.73 12.63
N VAL A 195 3.25 8.46 12.68
CA VAL A 195 3.38 7.55 11.55
C VAL A 195 2.02 6.92 11.25
N ARG A 196 1.66 6.91 9.98
CA ARG A 196 0.44 6.26 9.51
C ARG A 196 0.72 5.51 8.21
N ALA A 197 0.51 4.20 8.22
CA ALA A 197 0.76 3.36 7.07
C ALA A 197 -0.36 3.44 6.03
N ILE A 198 -0.02 3.16 4.78
CA ILE A 198 -0.97 2.96 3.68
C ILE A 198 -0.75 1.61 3.01
N HIS A 199 -1.78 1.11 2.33
CA HIS A 199 -1.78 -0.13 1.57
C HIS A 199 -2.41 0.10 0.21
N ALA A 200 -1.79 -0.47 -0.84
CA ALA A 200 -2.26 -0.41 -2.23
C ALA A 200 -2.91 -1.73 -2.64
N PHE A 201 -4.02 -1.68 -3.44
CA PHE A 201 -4.72 -2.88 -3.91
C PHE A 201 -5.52 -2.62 -5.19
#